data_ef9bec5689eae6f4428740d2db659d18
#
_entry.id   ef9bec5689eae6f4428740d2db659d18
#
_cell.length_a   1.000
_cell.length_b   1.000
_cell.length_c   1.000
_cell.angle_alpha   90.00
_cell.angle_beta   90.00
_cell.angle_gamma   90.00
#
_symmetry.space_group_name_H-M   'P 1'
#
loop_
_entity.id
_entity.type
_entity.pdbx_description
1 polymer ?
#
loop_
_entity_poly.entity_id
_entity_poly.type
_entity_poly.pdbx_seq_one_letter_code
_entity_poly.pdbx_strand_id
1 'polypeptide(L)'
;MINVFIGYDKNEKVAFNVLSYSILKHSTRPVAITPIYLPNIKDSFIRERSNIESTDFSFSRFIVPHLMNYQGWALFLDCDQLMLGDVAEIWRLRDEKYAVQVAKHDYQPQEEKKFLGAVQTKYVKKN
;
A
#
# COMPACT_ATOMS: atom_id res chain seq x y z
N MET A 1 15.80 -6.71 -8.26
CA MET A 1 14.57 -5.99 -8.65
C MET A 1 13.84 -5.59 -7.38
N ILE A 2 13.20 -4.42 -7.36
CA ILE A 2 12.40 -3.95 -6.23
C ILE A 2 10.95 -4.34 -6.50
N ASN A 3 10.34 -5.11 -5.60
CA ASN A 3 8.93 -5.49 -5.69
C ASN A 3 8.07 -4.45 -4.96
N VAL A 4 7.16 -3.82 -5.68
CA VAL A 4 6.23 -2.82 -5.15
C VAL A 4 4.80 -3.28 -5.40
N PHE A 5 4.05 -3.49 -4.32
CA PHE A 5 2.63 -3.76 -4.37
C PHE A 5 1.87 -2.46 -4.07
N ILE A 6 0.90 -2.13 -4.90
CA ILE A 6 0.08 -0.93 -4.72
C ILE A 6 -1.38 -1.36 -4.56
N GLY A 7 -2.03 -0.88 -3.50
CA GLY A 7 -3.46 -1.06 -3.32
C GLY A 7 -4.23 -0.45 -4.51
N TYR A 8 -5.17 -1.20 -5.08
CA TYR A 8 -5.96 -0.71 -6.20
C TYR A 8 -7.44 -0.66 -5.85
N ASP A 9 -8.03 0.53 -5.99
CA ASP A 9 -9.48 0.74 -5.94
C ASP A 9 -9.95 1.30 -7.28
N LYS A 10 -11.06 0.76 -7.79
CA LYS A 10 -11.65 1.20 -9.07
C LYS A 10 -12.03 2.69 -9.07
N ASN A 11 -12.27 3.27 -7.91
CA ASN A 11 -12.60 4.68 -7.75
C ASN A 11 -11.36 5.58 -7.69
N GLU A 12 -10.18 4.99 -7.53
CA GLU A 12 -8.89 5.70 -7.38
C GLU A 12 -7.89 5.36 -8.50
N LYS A 13 -8.38 5.03 -9.70
CA LYS A 13 -7.56 4.64 -10.85
C LYS A 13 -6.49 5.68 -11.21
N VAL A 14 -6.85 6.96 -11.15
CA VAL A 14 -5.94 8.05 -11.47
C VAL A 14 -4.80 8.10 -10.45
N ALA A 15 -5.12 7.98 -9.17
CA ALA A 15 -4.13 7.97 -8.09
C ALA A 15 -3.11 6.84 -8.28
N PHE A 16 -3.59 5.60 -8.54
CA PHE A 16 -2.73 4.46 -8.86
C PHE A 16 -1.79 4.75 -10.04
N ASN A 17 -2.29 5.31 -11.13
CA ASN A 17 -1.48 5.61 -12.31
C ASN A 17 -0.42 6.69 -12.02
N VAL A 18 -0.79 7.73 -11.28
CA VAL A 18 0.12 8.80 -10.87
C VAL A 18 1.24 8.25 -9.97
N LEU A 19 0.90 7.44 -8.97
CA LEU A 19 1.90 6.79 -8.11
C LEU A 19 2.83 5.89 -8.93
N SER A 20 2.27 5.02 -9.76
CA SER A 20 3.05 4.09 -10.59
C SER A 20 4.02 4.84 -11.51
N TYR A 21 3.54 5.90 -12.17
CA TYR A 21 4.40 6.75 -13.00
C TYR A 21 5.50 7.44 -12.18
N SER A 22 5.16 7.99 -11.02
CA SER A 22 6.13 8.68 -10.17
C SER A 22 7.24 7.76 -9.66
N ILE A 23 6.91 6.50 -9.33
CA ILE A 23 7.90 5.48 -8.97
C ILE A 23 8.86 5.23 -10.14
N LEU A 24 8.32 4.97 -11.34
CA LEU A 24 9.13 4.69 -12.52
C LEU A 24 10.00 5.88 -12.93
N LYS A 25 9.46 7.10 -12.82
CA LYS A 25 10.17 8.33 -13.14
C LYS A 25 11.41 8.56 -12.28
N HIS A 26 11.34 8.22 -11.00
CA HIS A 26 12.40 8.52 -10.04
C HIS A 26 13.30 7.32 -9.73
N SER A 27 12.94 6.11 -10.16
CA SER A 27 13.70 4.92 -9.82
C SER A 27 14.97 4.77 -10.63
N THR A 28 16.10 4.56 -9.95
CA THR A 28 17.40 4.20 -10.56
C THR A 28 17.60 2.70 -10.68
N ARG A 29 16.66 1.88 -10.19
CA ARG A 29 16.74 0.41 -10.21
C ARG A 29 15.50 -0.20 -10.86
N PRO A 30 15.60 -1.41 -11.44
CA PRO A 30 14.42 -2.12 -11.94
C PRO A 30 13.38 -2.32 -10.85
N VAL A 31 12.14 -1.94 -11.14
CA VAL A 31 10.97 -2.05 -10.25
C VAL A 31 9.91 -2.91 -10.91
N ALA A 32 9.35 -3.85 -10.16
CA ALA A 32 8.12 -4.55 -10.52
C ALA A 32 6.96 -3.94 -9.73
N ILE A 33 5.97 -3.40 -10.43
CA ILE A 33 4.76 -2.83 -9.82
C ILE A 33 3.61 -3.82 -10.00
N THR A 34 3.03 -4.25 -8.89
CA THR A 34 1.90 -5.18 -8.87
C THR A 34 0.70 -4.52 -8.21
N PRO A 35 -0.40 -4.28 -8.94
CA PRO A 35 -1.63 -3.81 -8.33
C PRO A 35 -2.27 -4.93 -7.49
N ILE A 36 -2.68 -4.61 -6.26
CA ILE A 36 -3.55 -5.49 -5.48
C ILE A 36 -5.00 -5.15 -5.83
N TYR A 37 -5.54 -5.86 -6.80
CA TYR A 37 -6.90 -5.70 -7.30
C TYR A 37 -7.75 -6.90 -6.88
N LEU A 38 -8.74 -6.69 -6.03
CA LEU A 38 -9.54 -7.76 -5.41
C LEU A 38 -10.06 -8.81 -6.40
N PRO A 39 -10.61 -8.46 -7.59
CA PRO A 39 -11.08 -9.45 -8.53
C PRO A 39 -10.01 -10.43 -9.01
N ASN A 40 -8.74 -10.05 -8.99
CA ASN A 40 -7.62 -10.89 -9.45
C ASN A 40 -7.07 -11.81 -8.35
N ILE A 41 -7.44 -11.58 -7.10
CA ILE A 41 -6.96 -12.33 -5.94
C ILE A 41 -8.06 -13.06 -5.18
N LYS A 42 -9.26 -13.12 -5.75
CA LYS A 42 -10.47 -13.70 -5.12
C LYS A 42 -10.30 -15.15 -4.65
N ASP A 43 -9.44 -15.92 -5.28
CA ASP A 43 -9.19 -17.31 -4.92
C ASP A 43 -8.26 -17.44 -3.69
N SER A 44 -7.48 -16.40 -3.42
CA SER A 44 -6.52 -16.34 -2.30
C SER A 44 -6.97 -15.42 -1.17
N PHE A 45 -7.95 -14.55 -1.43
CA PHE A 45 -8.45 -13.59 -0.47
C PHE A 45 -9.99 -13.64 -0.44
N ILE A 46 -10.52 -14.41 0.53
CA ILE A 46 -11.95 -14.65 0.72
C ILE A 46 -12.41 -13.89 1.96
N ARG A 47 -12.63 -12.60 1.82
CA ARG A 47 -13.17 -11.76 2.88
C ARG A 47 -14.28 -10.87 2.34
N GLU A 48 -15.44 -10.92 2.98
CA GLU A 48 -16.51 -9.96 2.69
C GLU A 48 -16.10 -8.55 3.14
N ARG A 49 -16.37 -7.57 2.28
CA ARG A 49 -16.10 -6.17 2.59
C ARG A 49 -17.06 -5.68 3.67
N SER A 50 -16.51 -5.03 4.68
CA SER A 50 -17.26 -4.36 5.73
C SER A 50 -17.59 -2.91 5.33
N ASN A 51 -18.73 -2.39 5.81
CA ASN A 51 -19.14 -1.00 5.58
C ASN A 51 -18.20 0.06 6.17
N ILE A 52 -17.28 -0.35 7.06
CA ILE A 52 -16.27 0.53 7.66
C ILE A 52 -14.97 0.61 6.85
N GLU A 53 -14.85 -0.19 5.80
CA GLU A 53 -13.67 -0.17 4.92
C GLU A 53 -13.79 0.96 3.90
N SER A 54 -12.82 1.87 3.89
CA SER A 54 -12.81 3.02 2.99
C SER A 54 -12.43 2.65 1.56
N THR A 55 -11.56 1.64 1.37
CA THR A 55 -11.05 1.22 0.06
C THR A 55 -11.10 -0.30 -0.10
N ASP A 56 -11.05 -0.78 -1.34
CA ASP A 56 -11.04 -2.21 -1.66
C ASP A 56 -9.78 -2.91 -1.11
N PHE A 57 -8.70 -2.17 -0.88
CA PHE A 57 -7.45 -2.73 -0.37
C PHE A 57 -7.22 -2.55 1.15
N SER A 58 -8.24 -2.12 1.89
CA SER A 58 -8.11 -1.91 3.35
C SER A 58 -7.56 -3.13 4.10
N PHE A 59 -7.93 -4.33 3.68
CA PHE A 59 -7.41 -5.60 4.25
C PHE A 59 -6.60 -6.43 3.26
N SER A 60 -6.84 -6.33 1.95
CA SER A 60 -6.09 -7.12 0.98
C SER A 60 -4.60 -6.77 0.92
N ARG A 61 -4.18 -5.64 1.51
CA ARG A 61 -2.76 -5.32 1.74
C ARG A 61 -1.99 -6.40 2.49
N PHE A 62 -2.66 -7.15 3.35
CA PHE A 62 -2.04 -8.22 4.15
C PHE A 62 -1.79 -9.51 3.38
N ILE A 63 -2.22 -9.60 2.10
CA ILE A 63 -1.91 -10.76 1.25
C ILE A 63 -0.49 -10.70 0.65
N VAL A 64 0.19 -9.56 0.73
CA VAL A 64 1.54 -9.38 0.14
C VAL A 64 2.53 -10.48 0.51
N PRO A 65 2.64 -10.92 1.77
CA PRO A 65 3.52 -12.03 2.12
C PRO A 65 3.18 -13.34 1.38
N HIS A 66 1.90 -13.64 1.21
CA HIS A 66 1.45 -14.80 0.43
C HIS A 66 1.81 -14.67 -1.06
N LEU A 67 1.58 -13.50 -1.67
CA LEU A 67 1.93 -13.23 -3.07
C LEU A 67 3.45 -13.29 -3.32
N MET A 68 4.24 -13.03 -2.28
CA MET A 68 5.71 -13.18 -2.28
C MET A 68 6.18 -14.60 -1.94
N ASN A 69 5.25 -15.56 -1.80
CA ASN A 69 5.56 -16.92 -1.34
C ASN A 69 6.37 -16.91 -0.03
N TYR A 70 6.10 -15.95 0.85
CA TYR A 70 6.77 -15.74 2.14
C TYR A 70 8.29 -15.60 2.05
N GLN A 71 8.80 -15.08 0.92
CA GLN A 71 10.23 -14.95 0.67
C GLN A 71 10.61 -13.53 0.23
N GLY A 72 11.75 -13.07 0.76
CA GLY A 72 12.33 -11.78 0.40
C GLY A 72 11.53 -10.59 0.93
N TRP A 73 11.71 -9.45 0.28
CA TRP A 73 11.11 -8.18 0.67
C TRP A 73 10.22 -7.62 -0.43
N ALA A 74 9.18 -6.93 -0.02
CA ALA A 74 8.32 -6.13 -0.87
C ALA A 74 7.94 -4.83 -0.17
N LEU A 75 7.67 -3.78 -0.95
CA LEU A 75 7.02 -2.57 -0.47
C LEU A 75 5.52 -2.69 -0.74
N PHE A 76 4.70 -2.27 0.23
CA PHE A 76 3.30 -1.98 0.00
C PHE A 76 3.07 -0.48 0.12
N LEU A 77 2.34 0.09 -0.84
CA LEU A 77 1.98 1.50 -0.88
C LEU A 77 0.47 1.64 -1.09
N ASP A 78 -0.14 2.59 -0.39
CA ASP A 78 -1.49 3.06 -0.71
C ASP A 78 -1.45 3.86 -2.02
N CYS A 79 -2.48 3.77 -2.86
CA CYS A 79 -2.44 4.36 -4.21
C CYS A 79 -2.48 5.90 -4.22
N ASP A 80 -2.95 6.52 -3.14
CA ASP A 80 -3.07 7.97 -2.97
C ASP A 80 -1.76 8.68 -2.55
N GLN A 81 -0.63 8.05 -2.82
CA GLN A 81 0.70 8.57 -2.56
C GLN A 81 1.38 9.08 -3.83
N LEU A 82 2.44 9.87 -3.66
CA LEU A 82 3.29 10.35 -4.74
C LEU A 82 4.75 10.12 -4.37
N MET A 83 5.48 9.42 -5.23
CA MET A 83 6.92 9.23 -5.04
C MET A 83 7.67 10.48 -5.53
N LEU A 84 8.38 11.16 -4.63
CA LEU A 84 9.15 12.37 -4.92
C LEU A 84 10.66 12.09 -5.09
N GLY A 85 11.12 10.90 -4.72
CA GLY A 85 12.51 10.47 -4.78
C GLY A 85 12.64 9.03 -5.24
N ASP A 86 13.87 8.52 -5.22
CA ASP A 86 14.15 7.15 -5.66
C ASP A 86 13.63 6.11 -4.64
N VAL A 87 12.75 5.23 -5.09
CA VAL A 87 12.24 4.12 -4.27
C VAL A 87 13.36 3.20 -3.75
N ALA A 88 14.52 3.20 -4.39
CA ALA A 88 15.69 2.46 -3.92
C ALA A 88 16.21 2.97 -2.56
N GLU A 89 15.92 4.21 -2.18
CA GLU A 89 16.29 4.74 -0.86
C GLU A 89 15.49 4.04 0.24
N ILE A 90 14.16 3.92 0.06
CA ILE A 90 13.31 3.15 0.98
C ILE A 90 13.77 1.69 1.01
N TRP A 91 14.10 1.13 -0.17
CA TRP A 91 14.55 -0.25 -0.29
C TRP A 91 15.84 -0.55 0.46
N ARG A 92 16.73 0.42 0.63
CA ARG A 92 17.98 0.26 1.41
C ARG A 92 17.76 0.18 2.92
N LEU A 93 16.62 0.67 3.42
CA LEU A 93 16.29 0.67 4.85
C LEU A 93 15.85 -0.70 5.39
N ARG A 94 15.77 -1.72 4.54
CA ARG A 94 15.40 -3.07 4.97
C ARG A 94 16.38 -3.60 6.00
N ASP A 95 15.84 -4.20 7.05
CA ASP A 95 16.63 -4.88 8.08
C ASP A 95 16.03 -6.27 8.33
N GLU A 96 16.84 -7.31 8.08
CA GLU A 96 16.44 -8.72 8.20
C GLU A 96 16.05 -9.14 9.64
N LYS A 97 16.26 -8.27 10.62
CA LYS A 97 15.79 -8.50 11.99
C LYS A 97 14.27 -8.35 12.13
N TYR A 98 13.62 -7.69 11.18
CA TYR A 98 12.20 -7.37 11.24
C TYR A 98 11.42 -8.06 10.13
N ALA A 99 10.33 -8.70 10.50
CA ALA A 99 9.38 -9.25 9.52
C ALA A 99 8.58 -8.15 8.79
N VAL A 100 8.36 -7.00 9.44
CA VAL A 100 7.64 -5.85 8.91
C VAL A 100 8.29 -4.56 9.37
N GLN A 101 8.43 -3.61 8.47
CA GLN A 101 8.84 -2.25 8.77
C GLN A 101 7.79 -1.28 8.24
N VAL A 102 7.48 -0.25 9.00
CA VAL A 102 6.46 0.75 8.63
C VAL A 102 6.99 2.18 8.83
N ALA A 103 6.53 3.10 8.00
CA ALA A 103 6.72 4.51 8.26
C ALA A 103 5.80 4.94 9.42
N LYS A 104 6.40 5.47 10.49
CA LYS A 104 5.63 6.07 11.58
C LYS A 104 5.31 7.53 11.25
N HIS A 105 4.09 7.93 11.48
CA HIS A 105 3.69 9.33 11.41
C HIS A 105 2.93 9.73 12.69
N ASP A 106 3.17 10.94 13.14
CA ASP A 106 2.55 11.50 14.37
C ASP A 106 1.41 12.45 14.00
N TYR A 107 0.55 12.00 13.11
CA TYR A 107 -0.59 12.77 12.65
C TYR A 107 -1.89 12.26 13.29
N GLN A 108 -2.73 13.19 13.74
CA GLN A 108 -4.10 12.89 14.15
C GLN A 108 -5.05 13.63 13.20
N PRO A 109 -5.93 12.90 12.49
CA PRO A 109 -6.90 13.53 11.61
C PRO A 109 -7.83 14.45 12.42
N GLN A 110 -8.02 15.67 11.92
CA GLN A 110 -8.96 16.64 12.51
C GLN A 110 -10.34 16.56 11.84
N GLU A 111 -10.44 15.91 10.71
CA GLU A 111 -11.64 15.83 9.91
C GLU A 111 -12.50 14.62 10.31
N GLU A 112 -13.82 14.80 10.28
CA GLU A 112 -14.77 13.75 10.64
C GLU A 112 -15.02 12.75 9.52
N LYS A 113 -14.69 13.11 8.27
CA LYS A 113 -14.91 12.26 7.08
C LYS A 113 -13.61 12.06 6.30
N LYS A 114 -13.42 10.83 5.86
CA LYS A 114 -12.38 10.45 4.89
C LYS A 114 -12.80 10.78 3.46
N PHE A 115 -11.85 10.68 2.54
CA PHE A 115 -12.11 10.59 1.11
C PHE A 115 -13.20 9.54 0.84
N LEU A 116 -14.09 9.80 -0.10
CA LEU A 116 -15.29 9.02 -0.42
C LEU A 116 -16.37 9.00 0.68
N GLY A 117 -16.33 9.92 1.65
CA GLY A 117 -17.40 10.10 2.64
C GLY A 117 -17.42 9.09 3.79
N ALA A 118 -16.41 8.21 3.88
CA ALA A 118 -16.27 7.28 5.00
C ALA A 118 -15.95 8.02 6.31
N VAL A 119 -16.41 7.47 7.44
CA VAL A 119 -16.15 8.04 8.76
C VAL A 119 -14.65 7.96 9.10
N GLN A 120 -14.05 9.08 9.49
CA GLN A 120 -12.68 9.14 9.98
C GLN A 120 -12.62 8.64 11.42
N THR A 121 -11.86 7.60 11.68
CA THR A 121 -11.56 7.13 13.04
C THR A 121 -10.25 7.74 13.54
N LYS A 122 -10.16 7.96 14.85
CA LYS A 122 -8.89 8.38 15.49
C LYS A 122 -7.88 7.24 15.40
N TYR A 123 -6.63 7.59 15.10
CA TYR A 123 -5.56 6.59 15.14
C TYR A 123 -5.21 6.26 16.58
N VAL A 124 -5.20 4.97 16.90
CA VAL A 124 -4.73 4.50 18.20
C VAL A 124 -3.21 4.45 18.13
N LYS A 125 -2.54 5.34 18.90
CA LYS A 125 -1.08 5.26 19.07
C LYS A 125 -0.78 3.96 19.83
N LYS A 126 -0.07 3.05 19.20
CA LYS A 126 0.57 1.93 19.89
C LYS A 126 2.00 2.34 20.20
N ASN A 127 2.32 2.37 21.48
CA ASN A 127 3.69 2.57 21.96
C ASN A 127 4.59 1.40 21.54
#